data_674e810cda5c1b52bf2fdd40758bcc44
#
_entry.id   674e810cda5c1b52bf2fdd40758bcc44
#
_cell.length_a   1.000
_cell.length_b   1.000
_cell.length_c   1.000
_cell.angle_alpha   90.00
_cell.angle_beta   90.00
_cell.angle_gamma   90.00
#
_symmetry.space_group_name_H-M   'P 1'
#
loop_
_entity.id
_entity.type
_entity.pdbx_description
1 polymer ?
#
loop_
_entity_poly.entity_id
_entity_poly.type
_entity_poly.pdbx_seq_one_letter_code
_entity_poly.pdbx_strand_id
1 'polypeptide(L)'
;MKKNIYLLSLLFLFSIKSYSSAETFEENYACGVDMYMLSSIFRLSIEKGDNLELKNAAIREHTLWEKVNLSLLSEREPDIVKRKERLKSDMIKRLTSLHEERGIENLLSENFIDEATDGCFGDTKIQKVYNLFYAGIKNG
;
A
#
# COMPACT_ATOMS: atom_id res chain seq x y z
N MET A 1 4.41 -44.80 14.41
CA MET A 1 4.38 -43.56 15.17
C MET A 1 5.47 -42.55 14.78
N LYS A 2 6.70 -42.97 14.57
CA LYS A 2 7.79 -42.04 14.16
C LYS A 2 7.62 -41.44 12.76
N LYS A 3 6.97 -42.13 11.82
CA LYS A 3 6.73 -41.60 10.44
C LYS A 3 5.74 -40.45 10.37
N ASN A 4 4.77 -40.38 11.29
CA ASN A 4 3.76 -39.31 11.28
C ASN A 4 4.29 -38.00 11.86
N ILE A 5 5.27 -38.04 12.74
CA ILE A 5 5.90 -36.87 13.34
C ILE A 5 6.77 -36.13 12.31
N TYR A 6 7.48 -36.93 11.47
CA TYR A 6 8.29 -36.33 10.38
C TYR A 6 7.44 -35.71 9.26
N LEU A 7 6.28 -36.30 8.98
CA LEU A 7 5.36 -35.75 7.97
C LEU A 7 4.74 -34.43 8.45
N LEU A 8 4.38 -34.33 9.72
CA LEU A 8 3.84 -33.11 10.33
C LEU A 8 4.88 -31.98 10.39
N SER A 9 6.14 -32.29 10.72
CA SER A 9 7.22 -31.30 10.73
C SER A 9 7.60 -30.83 9.32
N LEU A 10 7.51 -31.69 8.31
CA LEU A 10 7.73 -31.33 6.91
C LEU A 10 6.60 -30.44 6.37
N LEU A 11 5.35 -30.72 6.72
CA LEU A 11 4.19 -29.89 6.36
C LEU A 11 4.26 -28.51 7.03
N PHE A 12 4.72 -28.44 8.27
CA PHE A 12 4.90 -27.19 9.00
C PHE A 12 6.02 -26.34 8.41
N LEU A 13 7.15 -26.93 8.03
CA LEU A 13 8.24 -26.26 7.34
C LEU A 13 7.83 -25.76 5.95
N PHE A 14 6.97 -26.49 5.25
CA PHE A 14 6.43 -26.10 3.95
C PHE A 14 5.46 -24.92 4.06
N SER A 15 4.61 -24.88 5.10
CA SER A 15 3.69 -23.76 5.34
C SER A 15 4.44 -22.49 5.76
N ILE A 16 5.50 -22.56 6.55
CA ILE A 16 6.34 -21.42 6.90
C ILE A 16 7.05 -20.87 5.67
N LYS A 17 7.56 -21.74 4.80
CA LYS A 17 8.25 -21.35 3.56
C LYS A 17 7.30 -20.70 2.55
N SER A 18 6.06 -21.18 2.41
CA SER A 18 5.05 -20.57 1.55
C SER A 18 4.53 -19.23 2.10
N TYR A 19 4.45 -19.07 3.43
CA TYR A 19 4.04 -17.84 4.09
C TYR A 19 5.11 -16.74 3.95
N SER A 20 6.41 -17.05 4.07
CA SER A 20 7.50 -16.09 3.95
C SER A 20 7.83 -15.70 2.50
N SER A 21 7.43 -16.50 1.50
CA SER A 21 7.70 -16.26 0.08
C SER A 21 6.53 -15.63 -0.68
N ALA A 22 5.34 -15.55 -0.08
CA ALA A 22 4.11 -15.15 -0.74
C ALA A 22 3.80 -13.65 -0.61
N GLU A 23 4.73 -12.80 -1.06
CA GLU A 23 4.35 -11.44 -1.42
C GLU A 23 3.62 -11.48 -2.76
N THR A 24 2.29 -11.66 -2.71
CA THR A 24 1.47 -11.66 -3.91
C THR A 24 1.29 -10.24 -4.42
N PHE A 25 1.03 -10.10 -5.73
CA PHE A 25 0.64 -8.83 -6.30
C PHE A 25 -0.54 -8.21 -5.54
N GLU A 26 -1.55 -9.01 -5.20
CA GLU A 26 -2.77 -8.58 -4.52
C GLU A 26 -2.47 -7.96 -3.15
N GLU A 27 -1.58 -8.56 -2.37
CA GLU A 27 -1.17 -8.05 -1.06
C GLU A 27 -0.40 -6.73 -1.18
N ASN A 28 0.56 -6.67 -2.07
CA ASN A 28 1.33 -5.44 -2.32
C ASN A 28 0.45 -4.31 -2.84
N TYR A 29 -0.44 -4.62 -3.78
CA TYR A 29 -1.33 -3.64 -4.37
C TYR A 29 -2.39 -3.15 -3.38
N ALA A 30 -3.00 -4.02 -2.59
CA ALA A 30 -3.94 -3.64 -1.54
C ALA A 30 -3.30 -2.67 -0.54
N CYS A 31 -2.07 -2.96 -0.14
CA CYS A 31 -1.25 -2.10 0.70
C CYS A 31 -1.00 -0.74 0.04
N GLY A 32 -0.59 -0.73 -1.21
CA GLY A 32 -0.34 0.49 -1.99
C GLY A 32 -1.60 1.35 -2.15
N VAL A 33 -2.75 0.74 -2.35
CA VAL A 33 -4.04 1.43 -2.43
C VAL A 33 -4.39 2.10 -1.10
N ASP A 34 -4.19 1.44 0.03
CA ASP A 34 -4.43 2.02 1.35
C ASP A 34 -3.53 3.24 1.60
N MET A 35 -2.25 3.16 1.25
CA MET A 35 -1.32 4.27 1.39
C MET A 35 -1.65 5.43 0.43
N TYR A 36 -2.06 5.12 -0.80
CA TYR A 36 -2.52 6.12 -1.77
C TYR A 36 -3.78 6.83 -1.28
N MET A 37 -4.73 6.09 -0.74
CA MET A 37 -5.95 6.62 -0.15
C MET A 37 -5.65 7.55 1.02
N LEU A 38 -4.82 7.12 1.97
CA LEU A 38 -4.41 7.95 3.12
C LEU A 38 -3.71 9.23 2.69
N SER A 39 -2.80 9.15 1.74
CA SER A 39 -2.10 10.33 1.20
C SER A 39 -3.05 11.29 0.49
N SER A 40 -4.08 10.77 -0.19
CA SER A 40 -5.12 11.58 -0.83
C SER A 40 -5.98 12.33 0.18
N ILE A 41 -6.41 11.64 1.24
CA ILE A 41 -7.21 12.23 2.33
C ILE A 41 -6.38 13.30 3.06
N PHE A 42 -5.14 13.00 3.38
CA PHE A 42 -4.24 13.93 4.04
C PHE A 42 -4.02 15.19 3.20
N ARG A 43 -3.74 15.02 1.89
CA ARG A 43 -3.60 16.14 0.96
C ARG A 43 -4.83 17.04 0.95
N LEU A 44 -6.02 16.46 0.88
CA LEU A 44 -7.27 17.22 0.89
C LEU A 44 -7.51 17.92 2.22
N SER A 45 -7.16 17.30 3.34
CA SER A 45 -7.37 17.86 4.68
C SER A 45 -6.54 19.11 4.95
N ILE A 46 -5.36 19.22 4.33
CA ILE A 46 -4.44 20.36 4.52
C ILE A 46 -4.47 21.39 3.38
N GLU A 47 -5.29 21.17 2.35
CA GLU A 47 -5.35 22.02 1.15
C GLU A 47 -5.66 23.49 1.47
N LYS A 48 -6.53 23.72 2.44
CA LYS A 48 -6.95 25.05 2.87
C LYS A 48 -6.07 25.70 3.93
N GLY A 49 -5.08 24.97 4.45
CA GLY A 49 -4.16 25.49 5.45
C GLY A 49 -3.09 26.42 4.86
N ASP A 50 -2.37 27.14 5.70
CA ASP A 50 -1.35 28.11 5.30
C ASP A 50 0.08 27.53 5.29
N ASN A 51 0.26 26.31 5.75
CA ASN A 51 1.58 25.68 5.82
C ASN A 51 1.99 25.13 4.44
N LEU A 52 2.76 25.89 3.69
CA LEU A 52 3.23 25.54 2.36
C LEU A 52 4.14 24.30 2.35
N GLU A 53 5.00 24.16 3.35
CA GLU A 53 5.91 23.02 3.46
C GLU A 53 5.12 21.70 3.65
N LEU A 54 4.11 21.73 4.50
CA LEU A 54 3.23 20.58 4.74
C LEU A 54 2.43 20.23 3.49
N LYS A 55 1.90 21.24 2.77
CA LYS A 55 1.21 21.01 1.50
C LYS A 55 2.11 20.36 0.45
N ASN A 56 3.33 20.86 0.31
CA ASN A 56 4.29 20.29 -0.63
C ASN A 56 4.69 18.86 -0.25
N ALA A 57 4.86 18.58 1.03
CA ALA A 57 5.12 17.23 1.53
C ALA A 57 3.97 16.28 1.20
N ALA A 58 2.73 16.71 1.42
CA ALA A 58 1.55 15.90 1.11
C ALA A 58 1.40 15.61 -0.39
N ILE A 59 1.67 16.59 -1.24
CA ILE A 59 1.64 16.43 -2.70
C ILE A 59 2.72 15.44 -3.14
N ARG A 60 3.93 15.55 -2.60
CA ARG A 60 5.01 14.60 -2.90
C ARG A 60 4.65 13.18 -2.51
N GLU A 61 4.13 12.99 -1.31
CA GLU A 61 3.74 11.68 -0.81
C GLU A 61 2.61 11.05 -1.65
N HIS A 62 1.60 11.84 -1.97
CA HIS A 62 0.51 11.40 -2.85
C HIS A 62 1.02 10.99 -4.24
N THR A 63 1.91 11.79 -4.82
CA THR A 63 2.52 11.50 -6.12
C THR A 63 3.38 10.24 -6.08
N LEU A 64 4.13 10.03 -4.99
CA LEU A 64 4.93 8.82 -4.79
C LEU A 64 4.06 7.56 -4.76
N TRP A 65 3.00 7.57 -3.99
CA TRP A 65 2.10 6.40 -3.89
C TRP A 65 1.34 6.15 -5.19
N GLU A 66 1.01 7.18 -5.94
CA GLU A 66 0.48 7.01 -7.30
C GLU A 66 1.49 6.26 -8.17
N LYS A 67 2.74 6.70 -8.21
CA LYS A 67 3.81 6.06 -9.01
C LYS A 67 4.09 4.62 -8.58
N VAL A 68 4.14 4.37 -7.28
CA VAL A 68 4.31 3.00 -6.73
C VAL A 68 3.22 2.08 -7.24
N ASN A 69 1.96 2.50 -7.13
CA ASN A 69 0.82 1.68 -7.56
C ASN A 69 0.78 1.49 -9.08
N LEU A 70 1.07 2.52 -9.85
CA LEU A 70 1.14 2.41 -11.32
C LEU A 70 2.26 1.47 -11.75
N SER A 71 3.38 1.45 -11.03
CA SER A 71 4.46 0.49 -11.26
C SER A 71 4.06 -0.94 -10.93
N LEU A 72 3.37 -1.15 -9.81
CA LEU A 72 2.84 -2.49 -9.46
C LEU A 72 1.83 -2.98 -10.51
N LEU A 73 0.93 -2.11 -10.94
CA LEU A 73 -0.08 -2.43 -11.96
C LEU A 73 0.53 -2.71 -13.34
N SER A 74 1.73 -2.22 -13.63
CA SER A 74 2.37 -2.44 -14.93
C SER A 74 2.57 -3.93 -15.28
N GLU A 75 2.64 -4.79 -14.27
CA GLU A 75 2.73 -6.25 -14.45
C GLU A 75 1.41 -6.85 -14.98
N ARG A 76 0.29 -6.18 -14.77
CA ARG A 76 -1.06 -6.66 -15.11
C ARG A 76 -1.71 -5.90 -16.26
N GLU A 77 -1.37 -4.63 -16.42
CA GLU A 77 -1.96 -3.74 -17.42
C GLU A 77 -0.87 -2.86 -18.05
N PRO A 78 -0.59 -3.05 -19.33
CA PRO A 78 0.43 -2.25 -20.03
C PRO A 78 0.01 -0.80 -20.30
N ASP A 79 -1.30 -0.53 -20.43
CA ASP A 79 -1.81 0.80 -20.74
C ASP A 79 -1.84 1.69 -19.48
N ILE A 80 -1.11 2.81 -19.51
CA ILE A 80 -0.99 3.74 -18.38
C ILE A 80 -2.33 4.41 -18.05
N VAL A 81 -3.17 4.71 -19.03
CA VAL A 81 -4.48 5.33 -18.80
C VAL A 81 -5.38 4.35 -18.03
N LYS A 82 -5.42 3.10 -18.46
CA LYS A 82 -6.18 2.05 -17.77
C LYS A 82 -5.66 1.79 -16.37
N ARG A 83 -4.34 1.85 -16.15
CA ARG A 83 -3.76 1.73 -14.80
C ARG A 83 -4.24 2.85 -13.88
N LYS A 84 -4.25 4.09 -14.35
CA LYS A 84 -4.74 5.25 -13.59
C LYS A 84 -6.22 5.13 -13.25
N GLU A 85 -7.04 4.74 -14.20
CA GLU A 85 -8.48 4.50 -14.00
C GLU A 85 -8.72 3.40 -12.97
N ARG A 86 -7.98 2.31 -13.07
CA ARG A 86 -8.07 1.19 -12.13
C ARG A 86 -7.69 1.61 -10.71
N LEU A 87 -6.57 2.32 -10.56
CA LEU A 87 -6.11 2.79 -9.24
C LEU A 87 -7.16 3.69 -8.58
N LYS A 88 -7.70 4.63 -9.33
CA LYS A 88 -8.76 5.53 -8.84
C LYS A 88 -10.02 4.76 -8.42
N SER A 89 -10.45 3.82 -9.24
CA SER A 89 -11.62 2.99 -8.97
C SER A 89 -11.41 2.14 -7.71
N ASP A 90 -10.26 1.50 -7.57
CA ASP A 90 -9.94 0.64 -6.43
C ASP A 90 -9.81 1.45 -5.13
N MET A 91 -9.24 2.65 -5.20
CA MET A 91 -9.20 3.58 -4.07
C MET A 91 -10.60 3.98 -3.61
N ILE A 92 -11.49 4.32 -4.54
CA ILE A 92 -12.87 4.69 -4.21
C ILE A 92 -13.62 3.51 -3.57
N LYS A 93 -13.47 2.31 -4.11
CA LYS A 93 -14.06 1.09 -3.54
C LYS A 93 -13.57 0.85 -2.12
N ARG A 94 -12.27 1.02 -1.89
CA ARG A 94 -11.67 0.83 -0.57
C ARG A 94 -12.17 1.88 0.42
N LEU A 95 -12.24 3.14 0.00
CA LEU A 95 -12.75 4.24 0.81
C LEU A 95 -14.22 4.01 1.20
N THR A 96 -15.04 3.58 0.26
CA THR A 96 -16.46 3.25 0.49
C THR A 96 -16.61 2.13 1.51
N SER A 97 -15.84 1.06 1.35
CA SER A 97 -15.84 -0.08 2.27
C SER A 97 -15.45 0.35 3.70
N LEU A 98 -14.41 1.14 3.84
CA LEU A 98 -13.96 1.63 5.16
C LEU A 98 -14.94 2.62 5.79
N HIS A 99 -15.60 3.44 4.99
CA HIS A 99 -16.64 4.33 5.47
C HIS A 99 -17.83 3.55 6.07
N GLU A 100 -18.22 2.47 5.43
CA GLU A 100 -19.29 1.59 5.93
C GLU A 100 -18.87 0.85 7.21
N GLU A 101 -17.60 0.44 7.32
CA GLU A 101 -17.09 -0.32 8.47
C GLU A 101 -16.79 0.55 9.69
N ARG A 102 -16.17 1.71 9.50
CA ARG A 102 -15.53 2.49 10.57
C ARG A 102 -15.95 3.95 10.65
N GLY A 103 -16.56 4.50 9.60
CA GLY A 103 -16.81 5.93 9.46
C GLY A 103 -15.58 6.71 8.97
N ILE A 104 -15.80 7.77 8.19
CA ILE A 104 -14.73 8.57 7.58
C ILE A 104 -13.84 9.25 8.61
N GLU A 105 -14.41 9.74 9.70
CA GLU A 105 -13.68 10.41 10.78
C GLU A 105 -12.60 9.54 11.44
N ASN A 106 -12.72 8.22 11.34
CA ASN A 106 -11.78 7.27 11.93
C ASN A 106 -10.65 6.86 10.97
N LEU A 107 -10.71 7.27 9.70
CA LEU A 107 -9.69 6.90 8.71
C LEU A 107 -8.34 7.60 8.95
N LEU A 108 -8.34 8.76 9.59
CA LEU A 108 -7.11 9.47 9.98
C LEU A 108 -6.73 9.21 11.44
N SER A 109 -7.34 8.24 12.10
CA SER A 109 -6.93 7.83 13.45
C SER A 109 -5.54 7.19 13.43
N GLU A 110 -4.78 7.41 14.49
CA GLU A 110 -3.45 6.81 14.65
C GLU A 110 -3.49 5.29 14.47
N ASN A 111 -4.51 4.63 15.02
CA ASN A 111 -4.66 3.18 14.92
C ASN A 111 -4.78 2.69 13.47
N PHE A 112 -5.56 3.37 12.65
CA PHE A 112 -5.70 2.97 11.24
C PHE A 112 -4.42 3.26 10.44
N ILE A 113 -3.79 4.40 10.68
CA ILE A 113 -2.53 4.76 10.03
C ILE A 113 -1.44 3.77 10.41
N ASP A 114 -1.35 3.40 11.68
CA ASP A 114 -0.38 2.41 12.16
C ASP A 114 -0.64 1.02 11.56
N GLU A 115 -1.89 0.56 11.55
CA GLU A 115 -2.27 -0.71 10.92
C GLU A 115 -1.87 -0.75 9.43
N ALA A 116 -2.19 0.30 8.69
CA ALA A 116 -1.87 0.38 7.27
C ALA A 116 -0.35 0.45 7.04
N THR A 117 0.36 1.23 7.84
CA THR A 117 1.80 1.38 7.75
C THR A 117 2.52 0.08 8.11
N ASP A 118 2.15 -0.57 9.20
CA ASP A 118 2.75 -1.84 9.63
C ASP A 118 2.48 -2.96 8.62
N GLY A 119 1.30 -2.96 8.00
CA GLY A 119 0.97 -3.90 6.94
C GLY A 119 1.74 -3.67 5.63
N CYS A 120 2.24 -2.45 5.41
CA CYS A 120 2.83 -2.04 4.14
C CYS A 120 4.36 -1.96 4.17
N PHE A 121 4.96 -1.67 5.33
CA PHE A 121 6.39 -1.47 5.46
C PHE A 121 7.05 -2.69 6.12
N GLY A 122 8.22 -3.02 5.62
CA GLY A 122 9.01 -4.17 5.95
C GLY A 122 9.93 -4.46 4.75
N ASP A 123 10.53 -5.61 4.68
CA ASP A 123 11.36 -5.99 3.53
C ASP A 123 10.49 -6.54 2.37
N THR A 124 9.50 -5.74 1.98
CA THR A 124 8.49 -6.10 0.97
C THR A 124 8.83 -5.50 -0.40
N LYS A 125 8.21 -6.04 -1.44
CA LYS A 125 8.33 -5.50 -2.80
C LYS A 125 7.85 -4.05 -2.87
N ILE A 126 6.78 -3.71 -2.17
CA ILE A 126 6.23 -2.35 -2.16
C ILE A 126 7.22 -1.36 -1.53
N GLN A 127 7.90 -1.75 -0.45
CA GLN A 127 8.93 -0.93 0.18
C GLN A 127 10.10 -0.66 -0.77
N LYS A 128 10.53 -1.68 -1.50
CA LYS A 128 11.61 -1.56 -2.49
C LYS A 128 11.24 -0.59 -3.62
N VAL A 129 10.04 -0.72 -4.16
CA VAL A 129 9.54 0.16 -5.23
C VAL A 129 9.38 1.60 -4.73
N TYR A 130 8.80 1.78 -3.54
CA TYR A 130 8.67 3.09 -2.90
C TYR A 130 10.04 3.77 -2.71
N ASN A 131 11.02 3.04 -2.21
CA ASN A 131 12.36 3.57 -1.98
C ASN A 131 13.05 4.01 -3.29
N LEU A 132 12.84 3.29 -4.39
CA LEU A 132 13.36 3.67 -5.71
C LEU A 132 12.81 5.02 -6.18
N PHE A 133 11.50 5.21 -6.08
CA PHE A 133 10.88 6.48 -6.46
C PHE A 133 11.25 7.61 -5.51
N TYR A 134 11.33 7.35 -4.22
CA TYR A 134 11.73 8.34 -3.23
C TYR A 134 13.16 8.83 -3.45
N ALA A 135 14.09 7.91 -3.72
CA ALA A 135 15.47 8.24 -4.05
C ALA A 135 15.56 9.08 -5.34
N GLY A 136 14.76 8.75 -6.35
CA GLY A 136 14.66 9.52 -7.60
C GLY A 136 14.20 10.97 -7.38
N ILE A 137 13.26 11.20 -6.48
CA ILE A 137 12.78 12.54 -6.14
C ILE A 137 13.82 13.33 -5.34
N LYS A 138 14.51 12.67 -4.40
CA LYS A 138 15.52 13.32 -3.56
C LYS A 138 16.76 13.74 -4.34
N ASN A 139 17.14 12.98 -5.36
CA ASN A 139 18.35 13.20 -6.17
C ASN A 139 18.08 13.97 -7.47
N GLY A 140 16.85 14.20 -7.80
CA GLY A 140 16.41 15.01 -8.96
C GLY A 140 16.01 16.38 -8.53
#